data_53774dbad4e2cc07c9fb5d98e3e6fa67
#
_entry.id   53774dbad4e2cc07c9fb5d98e3e6fa67
#
_cell.length_a   1.000
_cell.length_b   1.000
_cell.length_c   1.000
_cell.angle_alpha   90.00
_cell.angle_beta   90.00
_cell.angle_gamma   90.00
#
_symmetry.space_group_name_H-M   'P 1'
#
loop_
_entity.id
_entity.type
_entity.pdbx_description
1 polymer ?
#
loop_
_entity_poly.entity_id
_entity_poly.type
_entity_poly.pdbx_seq_one_letter_code
_entity_poly.pdbx_strand_id
1 'polypeptide(L)'
;MTRASVVVVAYRAGDALTRLLDSLAGQDGLHEVIVVDNGGGGAELRDERIRLIGNGTNAGFAAGCNLGAAVAEGDMLVFLNQDTVVAPDAIAALAQRLQDPGIGIAMARLRLLDRPDLLNASGLAVHVTGLSWADGYEAPASEVVTVVDVSAASGTAMAIRAETFRALGGFTEELFMYQEDLLLGWKARLAGLRVVLDPAADVYHDYEYGRNPGKHYLLERNRLVFVLTTYSPRLLALLAPILVSTELAMAAHAASDGWLREKLRSWAWIAGNARWLVRERRRTQRLRRVRDRELAPFFTPTLSPAMIDLPAPAQTANRAVEAYWRLARRAL
;
A
#
# COMPACT_ATOMS: atom_id res chain seq x y z
N MET A 1 0.18 -28.28 -1.04
CA MET A 1 -0.75 -27.14 -0.87
C MET A 1 0.06 -26.00 -0.32
N THR A 2 -0.15 -24.78 -0.79
CA THR A 2 0.51 -23.56 -0.28
C THR A 2 0.04 -23.32 1.15
N ARG A 3 0.96 -23.11 2.09
CA ARG A 3 0.67 -22.80 3.49
C ARG A 3 0.68 -21.29 3.66
N ALA A 4 -0.47 -20.70 4.02
CA ALA A 4 -0.60 -19.27 4.24
C ALA A 4 -0.40 -18.92 5.70
N SER A 5 0.53 -18.00 6.00
CA SER A 5 0.62 -17.28 7.27
C SER A 5 -0.06 -15.93 7.11
N VAL A 6 -1.15 -15.72 7.84
CA VAL A 6 -1.83 -14.43 7.90
C VAL A 6 -1.16 -13.59 8.98
N VAL A 7 -0.78 -12.36 8.63
CA VAL A 7 -0.16 -11.37 9.54
C VAL A 7 -1.13 -10.21 9.73
N VAL A 8 -1.49 -9.95 10.98
CA VAL A 8 -2.40 -8.86 11.38
C VAL A 8 -1.68 -7.97 12.38
N VAL A 9 -1.59 -6.69 12.11
CA VAL A 9 -1.05 -5.71 13.07
C VAL A 9 -2.22 -5.11 13.84
N ALA A 10 -2.30 -5.40 15.14
CA ALA A 10 -3.35 -4.96 16.03
C ALA A 10 -2.93 -3.72 16.83
N TYR A 11 -3.71 -2.65 16.67
CA TYR A 11 -3.55 -1.43 17.44
C TYR A 11 -4.92 -0.93 17.91
N ARG A 12 -5.19 -1.02 19.22
CA ARG A 12 -6.48 -0.65 19.82
C ARG A 12 -7.68 -1.31 19.08
N ALA A 13 -7.55 -2.59 18.78
CA ALA A 13 -8.36 -3.27 17.77
C ALA A 13 -9.82 -3.51 18.17
N GLY A 14 -10.09 -3.77 19.47
CA GLY A 14 -11.46 -4.05 19.95
C GLY A 14 -12.16 -5.19 19.19
N ASP A 15 -13.48 -5.08 19.01
CA ASP A 15 -14.33 -6.09 18.36
C ASP A 15 -13.98 -6.31 16.87
N ALA A 16 -13.32 -5.35 16.22
CA ALA A 16 -12.95 -5.47 14.81
C ALA A 16 -11.99 -6.65 14.62
N LEU A 17 -10.99 -6.79 15.49
CA LEU A 17 -10.06 -7.92 15.44
C LEU A 17 -10.77 -9.26 15.67
N THR A 18 -11.73 -9.31 16.58
CA THR A 18 -12.52 -10.54 16.82
C THR A 18 -13.28 -10.94 15.56
N ARG A 19 -13.97 -10.00 14.89
CA ARG A 19 -14.66 -10.27 13.61
C ARG A 19 -13.73 -10.78 12.53
N LEU A 20 -12.51 -10.21 12.44
CA LEU A 20 -11.51 -10.71 11.50
C LEU A 20 -11.11 -12.15 11.82
N LEU A 21 -10.75 -12.43 13.09
CA LEU A 21 -10.31 -13.77 13.51
C LEU A 21 -11.39 -14.82 13.29
N ASP A 22 -12.65 -14.49 13.58
CA ASP A 22 -13.81 -15.36 13.33
C ASP A 22 -13.95 -15.65 11.81
N SER A 23 -13.72 -14.67 10.93
CA SER A 23 -13.80 -14.85 9.48
C SER A 23 -12.64 -15.68 8.91
N LEU A 24 -11.54 -15.80 9.64
CA LEU A 24 -10.40 -16.63 9.27
C LEU A 24 -10.58 -18.10 9.70
N ALA A 25 -11.52 -18.36 10.61
CA ALA A 25 -11.84 -19.72 10.99
C ALA A 25 -12.40 -20.50 9.78
N GLY A 26 -11.81 -21.64 9.46
CA GLY A 26 -12.26 -22.47 8.34
C GLY A 26 -11.76 -22.07 6.94
N GLN A 27 -10.90 -21.07 6.82
CA GLN A 27 -10.27 -20.73 5.53
C GLN A 27 -9.35 -21.85 5.04
N ASP A 28 -9.56 -22.29 3.80
CA ASP A 28 -8.71 -23.30 3.17
C ASP A 28 -7.32 -22.73 2.85
N GLY A 29 -6.30 -23.54 3.14
CA GLY A 29 -4.89 -23.15 2.94
C GLY A 29 -4.32 -22.27 4.04
N LEU A 30 -5.11 -21.88 5.04
CA LEU A 30 -4.63 -21.17 6.22
C LEU A 30 -3.80 -22.08 7.11
N HIS A 31 -2.53 -21.74 7.31
CA HIS A 31 -1.61 -22.46 8.18
C HIS A 31 -1.60 -21.89 9.61
N GLU A 32 -1.47 -20.58 9.72
CA GLU A 32 -1.42 -19.85 11.00
C GLU A 32 -1.89 -18.41 10.84
N VAL A 33 -2.28 -17.80 11.95
CA VAL A 33 -2.56 -16.37 12.07
C VAL A 33 -1.59 -15.77 13.10
N ILE A 34 -0.84 -14.78 12.71
CA ILE A 34 0.11 -14.08 13.57
C ILE A 34 -0.46 -12.68 13.84
N VAL A 35 -0.95 -12.49 15.06
CA VAL A 35 -1.41 -11.18 15.54
C VAL A 35 -0.25 -10.47 16.21
N VAL A 36 0.16 -9.34 15.66
CA VAL A 36 1.19 -8.49 16.23
C VAL A 36 0.52 -7.42 17.08
N ASP A 37 0.60 -7.53 18.41
CA ASP A 37 0.13 -6.46 19.31
C ASP A 37 1.07 -5.26 19.22
N ASN A 38 0.61 -4.23 18.54
CA ASN A 38 1.34 -2.99 18.30
C ASN A 38 0.97 -1.88 19.30
N GLY A 39 0.35 -2.23 20.41
CA GLY A 39 0.01 -1.36 21.54
C GLY A 39 -1.46 -1.38 21.95
N GLY A 40 -1.77 -2.14 22.99
CA GLY A 40 -3.00 -2.03 23.77
C GLY A 40 -4.24 -2.68 23.19
N GLY A 41 -4.17 -3.94 22.84
CA GLY A 41 -5.36 -4.71 22.46
C GLY A 41 -5.15 -6.20 22.64
N GLY A 42 -5.40 -6.72 23.83
CA GLY A 42 -5.48 -8.16 24.05
C GLY A 42 -6.67 -8.73 23.27
N ALA A 43 -6.43 -9.60 22.27
CA ALA A 43 -7.46 -10.41 21.68
C ALA A 43 -7.62 -11.69 22.53
N GLU A 44 -8.85 -12.13 22.81
CA GLU A 44 -9.07 -13.49 23.28
C GLU A 44 -8.74 -14.45 22.13
N LEU A 45 -7.65 -15.18 22.28
CA LEU A 45 -7.24 -16.18 21.31
C LEU A 45 -8.05 -17.46 21.55
N ARG A 46 -8.92 -17.80 20.58
CA ARG A 46 -9.82 -18.96 20.68
C ARG A 46 -9.40 -20.13 19.77
N ASP A 47 -8.32 -19.98 19.01
CA ASP A 47 -7.84 -20.96 18.03
C ASP A 47 -6.33 -21.15 18.24
N GLU A 48 -5.88 -22.41 18.33
CA GLU A 48 -4.46 -22.75 18.51
C GLU A 48 -3.56 -22.34 17.35
N ARG A 49 -4.14 -22.08 16.17
CA ARG A 49 -3.41 -21.53 15.02
C ARG A 49 -3.10 -20.04 15.16
N ILE A 50 -3.66 -19.37 16.17
CA ILE A 50 -3.44 -17.92 16.38
C ILE A 50 -2.27 -17.74 17.34
N ARG A 51 -1.23 -17.08 16.87
CA ARG A 51 -0.05 -16.69 17.65
C ARG A 51 -0.09 -15.19 17.91
N LEU A 52 -0.13 -14.81 19.19
CA LEU A 52 0.02 -13.42 19.61
C LEU A 52 1.50 -13.13 19.86
N ILE A 53 2.04 -12.12 19.20
CA ILE A 53 3.39 -11.62 19.46
C ILE A 53 3.30 -10.15 19.89
N GLY A 54 3.93 -9.83 21.02
CA GLY A 54 3.94 -8.46 21.53
C GLY A 54 5.06 -7.65 20.92
N ASN A 55 4.77 -6.39 20.56
CA ASN A 55 5.76 -5.43 20.11
C ASN A 55 6.11 -4.40 21.23
N GLY A 56 5.36 -4.41 22.33
CA GLY A 56 5.56 -3.55 23.50
C GLY A 56 5.18 -2.07 23.29
N THR A 57 5.41 -1.55 22.08
CA THR A 57 5.11 -0.15 21.71
C THR A 57 4.60 -0.10 20.27
N ASN A 58 3.88 0.98 19.93
CA ASN A 58 3.45 1.20 18.55
C ASN A 58 4.64 1.55 17.65
N ALA A 59 5.17 0.55 16.95
CA ALA A 59 6.25 0.70 15.97
C ALA A 59 5.77 1.03 14.55
N GLY A 60 4.45 1.16 14.35
CA GLY A 60 3.81 1.37 13.07
C GLY A 60 3.43 0.08 12.34
N PHE A 61 2.66 0.22 11.27
CA PHE A 61 2.16 -0.91 10.48
C PHE A 61 3.31 -1.66 9.79
N ALA A 62 4.22 -0.93 9.15
CA ALA A 62 5.35 -1.52 8.42
C ALA A 62 6.22 -2.44 9.29
N ALA A 63 6.64 -1.95 10.47
CA ALA A 63 7.45 -2.74 11.41
C ALA A 63 6.66 -3.90 12.00
N GLY A 64 5.37 -3.70 12.33
CA GLY A 64 4.49 -4.77 12.79
C GLY A 64 4.36 -5.90 11.77
N CYS A 65 4.11 -5.58 10.50
CA CYS A 65 4.05 -6.56 9.42
C CYS A 65 5.38 -7.31 9.25
N ASN A 66 6.52 -6.62 9.30
CA ASN A 66 7.83 -7.26 9.22
C ASN A 66 8.09 -8.21 10.40
N LEU A 67 7.70 -7.81 11.61
CA LEU A 67 7.83 -8.65 12.81
C LEU A 67 7.01 -9.94 12.67
N GLY A 68 5.75 -9.82 12.22
CA GLY A 68 4.91 -10.99 11.93
C GLY A 68 5.50 -11.88 10.84
N ALA A 69 5.95 -11.28 9.74
CA ALA A 69 6.56 -12.00 8.62
C ALA A 69 7.87 -12.71 9.00
N ALA A 70 8.62 -12.19 9.98
CA ALA A 70 9.87 -12.79 10.44
C ALA A 70 9.68 -14.12 11.19
N VAL A 71 8.52 -14.33 11.83
CA VAL A 71 8.19 -15.54 12.58
C VAL A 71 7.22 -16.46 11.83
N ALA A 72 6.77 -16.05 10.65
CA ALA A 72 5.86 -16.82 9.80
C ALA A 72 6.52 -18.08 9.24
N GLU A 73 5.78 -19.20 9.29
CA GLU A 73 6.23 -20.52 8.86
C GLU A 73 5.64 -20.94 7.51
N GLY A 74 4.67 -20.18 7.00
CA GLY A 74 4.04 -20.43 5.70
C GLY A 74 4.89 -20.00 4.52
N ASP A 75 4.58 -20.60 3.37
CA ASP A 75 5.24 -20.29 2.09
C ASP A 75 4.71 -18.98 1.48
N MET A 76 3.52 -18.56 1.93
CA MET A 76 2.82 -17.35 1.55
C MET A 76 2.50 -16.51 2.78
N LEU A 77 2.74 -15.22 2.69
CA LEU A 77 2.31 -14.22 3.67
C LEU A 77 1.05 -13.52 3.16
N VAL A 78 0.06 -13.40 4.02
CA VAL A 78 -1.14 -12.60 3.77
C VAL A 78 -1.20 -11.51 4.81
N PHE A 79 -1.11 -10.25 4.41
CA PHE A 79 -1.26 -9.10 5.29
C PHE A 79 -2.72 -8.65 5.26
N LEU A 80 -3.32 -8.52 6.44
CA LEU A 80 -4.69 -8.06 6.63
C LEU A 80 -4.74 -6.95 7.67
N ASN A 81 -5.54 -5.91 7.40
CA ASN A 81 -5.88 -4.95 8.43
C ASN A 81 -6.81 -5.59 9.47
N GLN A 82 -6.68 -5.16 10.73
CA GLN A 82 -7.46 -5.67 11.86
C GLN A 82 -8.98 -5.43 11.75
N ASP A 83 -9.40 -4.51 10.89
CA ASP A 83 -10.78 -4.07 10.66
C ASP A 83 -11.34 -4.62 9.33
N THR A 84 -10.92 -5.83 8.98
CA THR A 84 -11.42 -6.54 7.79
C THR A 84 -12.23 -7.79 8.16
N VAL A 85 -13.03 -8.26 7.20
CA VAL A 85 -13.74 -9.54 7.23
C VAL A 85 -13.43 -10.27 5.93
N VAL A 86 -12.93 -11.49 6.03
CA VAL A 86 -12.47 -12.29 4.88
C VAL A 86 -13.60 -13.19 4.39
N ALA A 87 -13.96 -13.11 3.11
CA ALA A 87 -14.94 -14.01 2.51
C ALA A 87 -14.41 -15.46 2.48
N PRO A 88 -15.31 -16.47 2.44
CA PRO A 88 -14.90 -17.86 2.21
C PRO A 88 -13.99 -18.00 0.99
N ASP A 89 -13.02 -18.91 1.02
CA ASP A 89 -12.07 -19.23 -0.06
C ASP A 89 -11.14 -18.10 -0.50
N ALA A 90 -11.20 -16.91 0.11
CA ALA A 90 -10.37 -15.78 -0.29
C ALA A 90 -8.87 -16.07 -0.14
N ILE A 91 -8.46 -16.75 0.94
CA ILE A 91 -7.04 -17.14 1.15
C ILE A 91 -6.61 -18.15 0.08
N ALA A 92 -7.46 -19.12 -0.23
CA ALA A 92 -7.19 -20.12 -1.27
C ALA A 92 -7.08 -19.48 -2.67
N ALA A 93 -7.94 -18.51 -3.00
CA ALA A 93 -7.89 -17.78 -4.27
C ALA A 93 -6.57 -16.99 -4.40
N LEU A 94 -6.15 -16.26 -3.36
CA LEU A 94 -4.87 -15.57 -3.34
C LEU A 94 -3.69 -16.54 -3.48
N ALA A 95 -3.74 -17.70 -2.81
CA ALA A 95 -2.72 -18.72 -2.92
C ALA A 95 -2.63 -19.29 -4.35
N GLN A 96 -3.76 -19.54 -4.97
CA GLN A 96 -3.82 -20.00 -6.37
C GLN A 96 -3.23 -18.95 -7.31
N ARG A 97 -3.54 -17.66 -7.09
CA ARG A 97 -3.02 -16.57 -7.91
C ARG A 97 -1.50 -16.49 -7.88
N LEU A 98 -0.90 -16.68 -6.72
CA LEU A 98 0.56 -16.64 -6.53
C LEU A 98 1.29 -17.90 -7.06
N GLN A 99 0.60 -18.89 -7.60
CA GLN A 99 1.26 -19.99 -8.33
C GLN A 99 1.89 -19.52 -9.64
N ASP A 100 1.39 -18.43 -10.23
CA ASP A 100 2.07 -17.78 -11.36
C ASP A 100 3.35 -17.08 -10.83
N PRO A 101 4.56 -17.53 -11.23
CA PRO A 101 5.81 -16.93 -10.76
C PRO A 101 6.01 -15.49 -11.24
N GLY A 102 5.32 -15.07 -12.28
CA GLY A 102 5.32 -13.69 -12.79
C GLY A 102 4.54 -12.71 -11.89
N ILE A 103 3.68 -13.23 -11.00
CA ILE A 103 2.93 -12.40 -10.07
C ILE A 103 3.73 -12.29 -8.76
N GLY A 104 4.09 -11.06 -8.39
CA GLY A 104 4.79 -10.76 -7.13
C GLY A 104 3.82 -10.60 -5.96
N ILE A 105 2.74 -9.87 -6.18
CA ILE A 105 1.74 -9.56 -5.15
C ILE A 105 0.35 -9.78 -5.75
N ALA A 106 -0.52 -10.46 -5.02
CA ALA A 106 -1.95 -10.58 -5.29
C ALA A 106 -2.74 -9.85 -4.20
N MET A 107 -3.62 -8.94 -4.61
CA MET A 107 -4.51 -8.19 -3.73
C MET A 107 -5.92 -8.77 -3.84
N ALA A 108 -6.62 -8.84 -2.71
CA ALA A 108 -8.05 -9.14 -2.70
C ALA A 108 -8.86 -7.96 -3.26
N ARG A 109 -10.05 -8.24 -3.78
CA ARG A 109 -11.04 -7.21 -4.09
C ARG A 109 -11.57 -6.64 -2.77
N LEU A 110 -11.20 -5.39 -2.48
CA LEU A 110 -11.64 -4.73 -1.25
C LEU A 110 -13.00 -4.10 -1.43
N ARG A 111 -13.93 -4.51 -0.58
CA ARG A 111 -15.31 -4.02 -0.56
C ARG A 111 -15.58 -3.28 0.74
N LEU A 112 -16.50 -2.32 0.74
CA LEU A 112 -16.95 -1.67 1.96
C LEU A 112 -17.79 -2.64 2.80
N LEU A 113 -17.52 -2.74 4.09
CA LEU A 113 -18.23 -3.68 4.97
C LEU A 113 -19.72 -3.31 5.14
N ASP A 114 -20.01 -2.02 5.25
CA ASP A 114 -21.36 -1.47 5.38
C ASP A 114 -22.14 -1.42 4.05
N ARG A 115 -21.43 -1.37 2.93
CA ARG A 115 -21.98 -1.31 1.57
C ARG A 115 -21.25 -2.30 0.65
N PRO A 116 -21.50 -3.61 0.80
CA PRO A 116 -20.70 -4.65 0.15
C PRO A 116 -20.81 -4.69 -1.38
N ASP A 117 -21.75 -3.98 -1.98
CA ASP A 117 -21.85 -3.82 -3.44
C ASP A 117 -20.85 -2.80 -4.00
N LEU A 118 -20.20 -2.03 -3.12
CA LEU A 118 -19.24 -1.00 -3.49
C LEU A 118 -17.82 -1.38 -3.11
N LEU A 119 -16.87 -0.94 -3.92
CA LEU A 119 -15.45 -1.11 -3.66
C LEU A 119 -14.97 -0.14 -2.57
N ASN A 120 -14.13 -0.63 -1.68
CA ASN A 120 -13.24 0.22 -0.89
C ASN A 120 -12.01 0.63 -1.70
N ALA A 121 -11.44 -0.32 -2.46
CA ALA A 121 -10.35 -0.05 -3.40
C ALA A 121 -10.23 -1.17 -4.43
N SER A 122 -9.92 -0.80 -5.67
CA SER A 122 -9.49 -1.71 -6.74
C SER A 122 -7.96 -1.70 -6.94
N GLY A 123 -7.20 -1.20 -5.98
CA GLY A 123 -5.77 -0.98 -5.99
C GLY A 123 -5.43 0.41 -5.49
N LEU A 124 -4.18 0.81 -5.65
CA LEU A 124 -3.73 2.17 -5.39
C LEU A 124 -3.45 2.87 -6.72
N ALA A 125 -4.11 3.99 -6.96
CA ALA A 125 -3.72 4.91 -8.03
C ALA A 125 -2.43 5.64 -7.63
N VAL A 126 -1.52 5.82 -8.58
CA VAL A 126 -0.21 6.45 -8.36
C VAL A 126 -0.03 7.59 -9.33
N HIS A 127 -0.11 8.82 -8.84
CA HIS A 127 0.14 9.99 -9.65
C HIS A 127 1.63 10.15 -9.97
N VAL A 128 1.95 10.74 -11.10
CA VAL A 128 3.34 11.00 -11.54
C VAL A 128 4.19 11.77 -10.53
N THR A 129 3.58 12.46 -9.57
CA THR A 129 4.24 13.16 -8.46
C THR A 129 4.39 12.34 -7.19
N GLY A 130 4.00 11.05 -7.23
CA GLY A 130 4.03 10.16 -6.07
C GLY A 130 2.83 10.29 -5.13
N LEU A 131 1.88 11.18 -5.39
CA LEU A 131 0.59 11.17 -4.71
C LEU A 131 -0.13 9.86 -5.01
N SER A 132 -0.82 9.29 -4.04
CA SER A 132 -1.54 8.04 -4.20
C SER A 132 -2.85 8.05 -3.41
N TRP A 133 -3.81 7.29 -3.89
CA TRP A 133 -5.12 7.13 -3.26
C TRP A 133 -5.72 5.76 -3.58
N ALA A 134 -6.76 5.37 -2.85
CA ALA A 134 -7.55 4.18 -3.16
C ALA A 134 -8.24 4.37 -4.51
N ASP A 135 -7.90 3.53 -5.49
CA ASP A 135 -8.54 3.56 -6.81
C ASP A 135 -9.90 2.87 -6.74
N GLY A 136 -10.86 3.35 -7.53
CA GLY A 136 -12.20 2.77 -7.59
C GLY A 136 -13.04 2.88 -6.31
N TYR A 137 -12.69 3.76 -5.37
CA TYR A 137 -13.50 3.96 -4.15
C TYR A 137 -14.96 4.28 -4.49
N GLU A 138 -15.90 3.56 -3.87
CA GLU A 138 -17.35 3.60 -4.11
C GLU A 138 -17.80 3.25 -5.54
N ALA A 139 -16.91 2.74 -6.39
CA ALA A 139 -17.33 2.13 -7.65
C ALA A 139 -18.05 0.79 -7.41
N PRO A 140 -18.97 0.37 -8.30
CA PRO A 140 -19.62 -0.93 -8.18
C PRO A 140 -18.61 -2.09 -8.18
N ALA A 141 -18.68 -2.97 -7.18
CA ALA A 141 -17.80 -4.14 -7.10
C ALA A 141 -17.99 -5.10 -8.29
N SER A 142 -19.17 -5.08 -8.92
CA SER A 142 -19.49 -5.84 -10.12
C SER A 142 -18.70 -5.42 -11.37
N GLU A 143 -18.03 -4.27 -11.38
CA GLU A 143 -17.18 -3.85 -12.49
C GLU A 143 -15.83 -4.59 -12.50
N VAL A 144 -15.41 -5.17 -11.37
CA VAL A 144 -14.15 -5.92 -11.26
C VAL A 144 -14.45 -7.41 -11.22
N VAL A 145 -14.52 -8.03 -12.39
CA VAL A 145 -14.88 -9.44 -12.56
C VAL A 145 -13.75 -10.31 -13.10
N THR A 146 -12.64 -9.70 -13.49
CA THR A 146 -11.44 -10.41 -13.98
C THR A 146 -10.20 -9.94 -13.21
N VAL A 147 -9.16 -10.76 -13.25
CA VAL A 147 -7.85 -10.37 -12.68
C VAL A 147 -7.28 -9.18 -13.46
N VAL A 148 -6.94 -8.13 -12.76
CA VAL A 148 -6.38 -6.91 -13.35
C VAL A 148 -5.03 -6.55 -12.76
N ASP A 149 -4.14 -6.01 -13.60
CA ASP A 149 -2.91 -5.39 -13.11
C ASP A 149 -3.21 -4.05 -12.46
N VAL A 150 -2.72 -3.85 -11.23
CA VAL A 150 -2.90 -2.61 -10.47
C VAL A 150 -1.56 -1.91 -10.25
N SER A 151 -1.54 -0.59 -10.09
CA SER A 151 -0.30 0.16 -9.90
C SER A 151 0.43 -0.29 -8.63
N ALA A 152 -0.30 -0.46 -7.53
CA ALA A 152 0.16 -1.13 -6.31
C ALA A 152 -1.04 -1.76 -5.58
N ALA A 153 -0.76 -2.78 -4.76
CA ALA A 153 -1.73 -3.40 -3.88
C ALA A 153 -1.92 -2.57 -2.62
N SER A 154 -3.14 -2.57 -2.07
CA SER A 154 -3.39 -2.02 -0.75
C SER A 154 -2.95 -3.02 0.33
N GLY A 155 -2.25 -2.52 1.35
CA GLY A 155 -1.87 -3.29 2.55
C GLY A 155 -3.05 -3.79 3.38
N THR A 156 -4.27 -3.35 3.06
CA THR A 156 -5.50 -3.80 3.72
C THR A 156 -5.74 -5.31 3.56
N ALA A 157 -5.53 -5.85 2.35
CA ALA A 157 -5.56 -7.30 2.12
C ALA A 157 -4.72 -7.68 0.90
N MET A 158 -3.52 -8.15 1.12
CA MET A 158 -2.62 -8.59 0.05
C MET A 158 -1.82 -9.82 0.44
N ALA A 159 -1.49 -10.63 -0.55
CA ALA A 159 -0.68 -11.83 -0.44
C ALA A 159 0.60 -11.72 -1.27
N ILE A 160 1.65 -12.32 -0.76
CA ILE A 160 2.97 -12.38 -1.38
C ILE A 160 3.68 -13.66 -0.97
N ARG A 161 4.43 -14.30 -1.86
CA ARG A 161 5.29 -15.41 -1.45
C ARG A 161 6.33 -14.94 -0.42
N ALA A 162 6.56 -15.72 0.63
CA ALA A 162 7.49 -15.37 1.71
C ALA A 162 8.92 -15.10 1.17
N GLU A 163 9.37 -15.88 0.19
CA GLU A 163 10.66 -15.67 -0.48
C GLU A 163 10.70 -14.35 -1.25
N THR A 164 9.61 -14.00 -1.96
CA THR A 164 9.51 -12.74 -2.71
C THR A 164 9.50 -11.55 -1.76
N PHE A 165 8.76 -11.63 -0.65
CA PHE A 165 8.76 -10.59 0.39
C PHE A 165 10.16 -10.32 0.92
N ARG A 166 10.90 -11.40 1.27
CA ARG A 166 12.30 -11.28 1.72
C ARG A 166 13.22 -10.71 0.64
N ALA A 167 13.07 -11.16 -0.61
CA ALA A 167 13.88 -10.68 -1.74
C ALA A 167 13.67 -9.18 -2.04
N LEU A 168 12.44 -8.67 -1.87
CA LEU A 168 12.10 -7.25 -1.99
C LEU A 168 12.54 -6.41 -0.77
N GLY A 169 12.98 -7.08 0.32
CA GLY A 169 13.44 -6.44 1.54
C GLY A 169 12.33 -6.05 2.52
N GLY A 170 11.14 -6.62 2.37
CA GLY A 170 10.00 -6.37 3.23
C GLY A 170 9.43 -4.95 3.12
N PHE A 171 8.60 -4.59 4.10
CA PHE A 171 8.14 -3.22 4.25
C PHE A 171 9.26 -2.31 4.75
N THR A 172 9.28 -1.06 4.28
CA THR A 172 10.24 -0.06 4.73
C THR A 172 9.77 0.54 6.07
N GLU A 173 10.38 0.11 7.18
CA GLU A 173 9.91 0.41 8.55
C GLU A 173 9.90 1.90 8.88
N GLU A 174 10.83 2.66 8.31
CA GLU A 174 10.91 4.11 8.50
C GLU A 174 9.67 4.86 8.00
N LEU A 175 8.86 4.23 7.15
CA LEU A 175 7.58 4.81 6.74
C LEU A 175 6.54 4.79 7.86
N PHE A 176 6.67 3.92 8.82
CA PHE A 176 5.76 3.74 9.96
C PHE A 176 4.38 3.24 9.54
N MET A 177 3.62 4.05 8.79
CA MET A 177 2.34 3.75 8.15
C MET A 177 2.10 4.71 6.98
N TYR A 178 1.23 4.31 6.06
CA TYR A 178 0.93 4.94 4.77
C TYR A 178 2.07 4.83 3.75
N GLN A 179 1.71 4.37 2.56
CA GLN A 179 2.58 4.18 1.39
C GLN A 179 3.70 3.13 1.55
N GLU A 180 3.77 2.40 2.64
CA GLU A 180 4.65 1.22 2.76
C GLU A 180 4.23 0.11 1.80
N ASP A 181 2.92 -0.08 1.62
CA ASP A 181 2.30 -0.99 0.66
C ASP A 181 2.54 -0.54 -0.79
N LEU A 182 2.35 0.75 -1.07
CA LEU A 182 2.72 1.35 -2.35
C LEU A 182 4.20 1.09 -2.67
N LEU A 183 5.10 1.35 -1.73
CA LEU A 183 6.53 1.17 -1.94
C LEU A 183 6.89 -0.30 -2.18
N LEU A 184 6.29 -1.23 -1.44
CA LEU A 184 6.49 -2.67 -1.64
C LEU A 184 5.96 -3.12 -3.01
N GLY A 185 4.75 -2.70 -3.38
CA GLY A 185 4.16 -2.96 -4.70
C GLY A 185 5.02 -2.43 -5.83
N TRP A 186 5.58 -1.23 -5.65
CA TRP A 186 6.48 -0.64 -6.63
C TRP A 186 7.84 -1.34 -6.71
N LYS A 187 8.40 -1.81 -5.58
CA LYS A 187 9.60 -2.68 -5.56
C LYS A 187 9.35 -3.97 -6.36
N ALA A 188 8.17 -4.59 -6.25
CA ALA A 188 7.81 -5.75 -7.05
C ALA A 188 7.79 -5.41 -8.55
N ARG A 189 7.17 -4.29 -8.96
CA ARG A 189 7.17 -3.85 -10.36
C ARG A 189 8.57 -3.52 -10.88
N LEU A 190 9.41 -2.87 -10.07
CA LEU A 190 10.82 -2.64 -10.43
C LEU A 190 11.58 -3.95 -10.67
N ALA A 191 11.25 -5.00 -9.93
CA ALA A 191 11.81 -6.35 -10.11
C ALA A 191 11.24 -7.10 -11.34
N GLY A 192 10.30 -6.50 -12.07
CA GLY A 192 9.65 -7.12 -13.24
C GLY A 192 8.48 -8.03 -12.88
N LEU A 193 8.00 -7.99 -11.64
CA LEU A 193 6.86 -8.78 -11.17
C LEU A 193 5.55 -8.01 -11.34
N ARG A 194 4.48 -8.74 -11.62
CA ARG A 194 3.13 -8.19 -11.68
C ARG A 194 2.56 -7.99 -10.27
N VAL A 195 1.74 -6.97 -10.12
CA VAL A 195 0.91 -6.72 -8.94
C VAL A 195 -0.53 -6.74 -9.42
N VAL A 196 -1.32 -7.68 -8.93
CA VAL A 196 -2.66 -7.92 -9.47
C VAL A 196 -3.72 -7.86 -8.38
N LEU A 197 -4.94 -7.48 -8.77
CA LEU A 197 -6.16 -7.69 -8.00
C LEU A 197 -6.83 -8.96 -8.50
N ASP A 198 -7.23 -9.84 -7.56
CA ASP A 198 -7.99 -11.05 -7.85
C ASP A 198 -9.44 -10.90 -7.35
N PRO A 199 -10.45 -10.83 -8.24
CA PRO A 199 -11.84 -10.71 -7.84
C PRO A 199 -12.43 -12.00 -7.23
N ALA A 200 -11.73 -13.13 -7.30
CA ALA A 200 -12.14 -14.35 -6.61
C ALA A 200 -11.88 -14.28 -5.09
N ALA A 201 -11.07 -13.34 -4.64
CA ALA A 201 -10.79 -13.10 -3.23
C ALA A 201 -11.49 -11.82 -2.76
N ASP A 202 -12.63 -11.93 -2.10
CA ASP A 202 -13.31 -10.79 -1.49
C ASP A 202 -12.86 -10.58 -0.04
N VAL A 203 -12.57 -9.33 0.31
CA VAL A 203 -12.31 -8.89 1.69
C VAL A 203 -13.11 -7.61 1.94
N TYR A 204 -13.88 -7.61 3.02
CA TYR A 204 -14.71 -6.47 3.43
C TYR A 204 -13.95 -5.65 4.46
N HIS A 205 -13.92 -4.33 4.30
CA HIS A 205 -13.18 -3.40 5.13
C HIS A 205 -14.12 -2.44 5.84
N ASP A 206 -14.01 -2.39 7.17
CA ASP A 206 -14.71 -1.41 8.03
C ASP A 206 -13.95 -0.08 7.98
N TYR A 207 -14.09 0.60 6.81
CA TYR A 207 -13.28 1.75 6.46
C TYR A 207 -13.87 3.05 7.00
N GLU A 208 -13.07 3.79 7.76
CA GLU A 208 -13.43 5.12 8.23
C GLU A 208 -12.36 6.15 7.81
N TYR A 209 -12.75 7.03 6.88
CA TYR A 209 -11.85 8.09 6.43
C TYR A 209 -11.64 9.14 7.54
N GLY A 210 -10.40 9.47 7.85
CA GLY A 210 -10.10 10.58 8.77
C GLY A 210 -9.68 10.22 10.19
N ARG A 211 -9.59 8.95 10.55
CA ARG A 211 -9.20 8.50 11.91
C ARG A 211 -7.87 9.04 12.43
N ASN A 212 -6.94 9.43 11.57
CA ASN A 212 -5.60 9.85 11.99
C ASN A 212 -5.34 11.34 11.74
N PRO A 213 -5.33 12.20 12.77
CA PRO A 213 -5.06 13.64 12.62
C PRO A 213 -3.61 13.96 12.21
N GLY A 214 -2.67 13.04 12.43
CA GLY A 214 -1.24 13.22 12.08
C GLY A 214 -0.86 12.78 10.67
N LYS A 215 -1.84 12.40 9.84
CA LYS A 215 -1.60 11.79 8.52
C LYS A 215 -0.80 12.65 7.54
N HIS A 216 -0.97 13.99 7.58
CA HIS A 216 -0.34 14.90 6.62
C HIS A 216 1.19 14.81 6.65
N TYR A 217 1.80 14.75 7.85
CA TYR A 217 3.24 14.59 7.97
C TYR A 217 3.73 13.29 7.34
N LEU A 218 3.06 12.17 7.66
CA LEU A 218 3.46 10.86 7.16
C LEU A 218 3.25 10.75 5.65
N LEU A 219 2.08 11.15 5.15
CA LEU A 219 1.77 11.10 3.72
C LEU A 219 2.77 11.91 2.89
N GLU A 220 3.09 13.15 3.30
CA GLU A 220 4.03 13.99 2.58
C GLU A 220 5.47 13.50 2.66
N ARG A 221 5.91 13.04 3.83
CA ARG A 221 7.24 12.45 3.99
C ARG A 221 7.41 11.18 3.15
N ASN A 222 6.44 10.27 3.25
CA ASN A 222 6.50 8.96 2.60
C ASN A 222 6.40 9.09 1.07
N ARG A 223 5.58 10.04 0.58
CA ARG A 223 5.52 10.39 -0.84
C ARG A 223 6.90 10.80 -1.38
N LEU A 224 7.62 11.67 -0.65
CA LEU A 224 8.97 12.06 -1.06
C LEU A 224 9.93 10.88 -1.00
N VAL A 225 9.85 10.02 0.02
CA VAL A 225 10.66 8.79 0.08
C VAL A 225 10.35 7.91 -1.13
N PHE A 226 9.09 7.68 -1.46
CA PHE A 226 8.68 6.90 -2.62
C PHE A 226 9.28 7.44 -3.92
N VAL A 227 9.09 8.72 -4.23
CA VAL A 227 9.62 9.38 -5.43
C VAL A 227 11.14 9.27 -5.49
N LEU A 228 11.82 9.65 -4.41
CA LEU A 228 13.27 9.71 -4.36
C LEU A 228 13.94 8.33 -4.38
N THR A 229 13.27 7.27 -3.96
CA THR A 229 13.85 5.91 -3.95
C THR A 229 13.51 5.11 -5.19
N THR A 230 12.31 5.27 -5.77
CA THR A 230 11.81 4.41 -6.85
C THR A 230 12.02 4.98 -8.25
N TYR A 231 11.99 6.31 -8.44
CA TYR A 231 12.15 6.90 -9.76
C TYR A 231 13.60 6.81 -10.22
N SER A 232 13.80 6.47 -11.50
CA SER A 232 15.14 6.51 -12.11
C SER A 232 15.67 7.96 -12.17
N PRO A 233 16.99 8.16 -12.33
CA PRO A 233 17.53 9.50 -12.54
C PRO A 233 16.91 10.20 -13.75
N ARG A 234 16.63 9.45 -14.84
CA ARG A 234 15.97 9.98 -16.03
C ARG A 234 14.55 10.43 -15.76
N LEU A 235 13.76 9.59 -15.06
CA LEU A 235 12.38 9.92 -14.71
C LEU A 235 12.33 11.13 -13.76
N LEU A 236 13.23 11.21 -12.77
CA LEU A 236 13.35 12.37 -11.88
C LEU A 236 13.67 13.66 -12.67
N ALA A 237 14.61 13.59 -13.61
CA ALA A 237 14.96 14.75 -14.44
C ALA A 237 13.79 15.20 -15.33
N LEU A 238 13.10 14.24 -15.96
CA LEU A 238 11.93 14.54 -16.79
C LEU A 238 10.77 15.10 -15.99
N LEU A 239 10.54 14.62 -14.78
CA LEU A 239 9.43 15.08 -13.94
C LEU A 239 9.80 16.26 -13.02
N ALA A 240 11.06 16.71 -12.99
CA ALA A 240 11.52 17.77 -12.09
C ALA A 240 10.63 19.03 -12.10
N PRO A 241 10.19 19.58 -13.25
CA PRO A 241 9.32 20.75 -13.26
C PRO A 241 7.99 20.51 -12.56
N ILE A 242 7.37 19.34 -12.77
CA ILE A 242 6.09 18.97 -12.12
C ILE A 242 6.32 18.70 -10.64
N LEU A 243 7.38 17.98 -10.28
CA LEU A 243 7.69 17.67 -8.88
C LEU A 243 7.91 18.95 -8.07
N VAL A 244 8.69 19.89 -8.59
CA VAL A 244 8.95 21.18 -7.92
C VAL A 244 7.66 22.00 -7.81
N SER A 245 6.88 22.11 -8.88
CA SER A 245 5.62 22.87 -8.84
C SER A 245 4.61 22.24 -7.87
N THR A 246 4.57 20.90 -7.78
CA THR A 246 3.73 20.21 -6.80
C THR A 246 4.19 20.49 -5.37
N GLU A 247 5.51 20.50 -5.10
CA GLU A 247 6.02 20.85 -3.77
C GLU A 247 5.61 22.27 -3.34
N LEU A 248 5.68 23.23 -4.24
CA LEU A 248 5.28 24.61 -3.97
C LEU A 248 3.77 24.73 -3.78
N ALA A 249 2.98 24.06 -4.62
CA ALA A 249 1.51 24.06 -4.50
C ALA A 249 1.05 23.39 -3.19
N MET A 250 1.66 22.25 -2.81
CA MET A 250 1.37 21.57 -1.55
C MET A 250 1.77 22.41 -0.33
N ALA A 251 2.88 23.15 -0.40
CA ALA A 251 3.26 24.06 0.68
C ALA A 251 2.29 25.24 0.82
N ALA A 252 1.84 25.82 -0.30
CA ALA A 252 0.83 26.87 -0.30
C ALA A 252 -0.51 26.36 0.26
N HIS A 253 -0.96 25.19 -0.18
CA HIS A 253 -2.16 24.53 0.35
C HIS A 253 -2.02 24.24 1.85
N ALA A 254 -0.89 23.71 2.28
CA ALA A 254 -0.62 23.45 3.69
C ALA A 254 -0.65 24.72 4.55
N ALA A 255 -0.22 25.86 3.99
CA ALA A 255 -0.29 27.15 4.67
C ALA A 255 -1.74 27.65 4.81
N SER A 256 -2.58 27.46 3.77
CA SER A 256 -4.01 27.86 3.82
C SER A 256 -4.83 26.97 4.76
N ASP A 257 -4.51 25.67 4.84
CA ASP A 257 -5.28 24.68 5.59
C ASP A 257 -4.71 24.38 6.98
N GLY A 258 -3.66 25.13 7.42
CA GLY A 258 -3.16 25.10 8.79
C GLY A 258 -2.24 23.94 9.13
N TRP A 259 -1.74 23.14 8.15
CA TRP A 259 -0.82 22.03 8.37
C TRP A 259 0.59 22.24 7.78
N LEU A 260 0.99 23.52 7.55
CA LEU A 260 2.32 23.86 7.03
C LEU A 260 3.47 23.31 7.91
N ARG A 261 3.26 23.25 9.22
CA ARG A 261 4.26 22.70 10.16
C ARG A 261 4.58 21.23 9.80
N GLU A 262 3.59 20.43 9.52
CA GLU A 262 3.70 19.02 9.11
C GLU A 262 4.46 18.91 7.80
N LYS A 263 4.17 19.79 6.84
CA LYS A 263 4.88 19.87 5.56
C LYS A 263 6.36 20.19 5.75
N LEU A 264 6.68 21.21 6.54
CA LEU A 264 8.07 21.60 6.83
C LEU A 264 8.82 20.50 7.59
N ARG A 265 8.14 19.81 8.52
CA ARG A 265 8.71 18.64 9.22
C ARG A 265 9.05 17.50 8.26
N SER A 266 8.22 17.27 7.22
CA SER A 266 8.51 16.27 6.22
C SER A 266 9.78 16.59 5.44
N TRP A 267 9.97 17.83 5.02
CA TRP A 267 11.21 18.27 4.37
C TRP A 267 12.44 18.18 5.30
N ALA A 268 12.29 18.62 6.54
CA ALA A 268 13.36 18.53 7.53
C ALA A 268 13.77 17.06 7.78
N TRP A 269 12.81 16.13 7.82
CA TRP A 269 13.11 14.72 7.96
C TRP A 269 13.89 14.18 6.75
N ILE A 270 13.48 14.52 5.51
CA ILE A 270 14.18 14.14 4.29
C ILE A 270 15.63 14.61 4.31
N ALA A 271 15.84 15.89 4.66
CA ALA A 271 17.18 16.47 4.76
C ALA A 271 18.03 15.81 5.85
N GLY A 272 17.47 15.62 7.05
CA GLY A 272 18.16 15.00 8.18
C GLY A 272 18.48 13.51 7.97
N ASN A 273 17.72 12.83 7.12
CA ASN A 273 17.90 11.40 6.83
C ASN A 273 18.49 11.12 5.44
N ALA A 274 19.17 12.09 4.83
CA ALA A 274 19.71 11.99 3.48
C ALA A 274 20.62 10.76 3.28
N ARG A 275 21.44 10.40 4.28
CA ARG A 275 22.32 9.21 4.22
C ARG A 275 21.51 7.90 4.15
N TRP A 276 20.46 7.81 4.94
CA TRP A 276 19.54 6.67 4.91
C TRP A 276 18.83 6.61 3.55
N LEU A 277 18.29 7.74 3.08
CA LEU A 277 17.58 7.83 1.80
C LEU A 277 18.45 7.38 0.62
N VAL A 278 19.74 7.77 0.61
CA VAL A 278 20.69 7.30 -0.43
C VAL A 278 20.90 5.79 -0.36
N ARG A 279 20.99 5.21 0.86
CA ARG A 279 21.11 3.76 1.04
C ARG A 279 19.86 3.04 0.56
N GLU A 280 18.67 3.51 0.97
CA GLU A 280 17.39 2.91 0.57
C GLU A 280 17.17 3.04 -0.94
N ARG A 281 17.47 4.19 -1.54
CA ARG A 281 17.48 4.35 -2.99
C ARG A 281 18.36 3.31 -3.67
N ARG A 282 19.60 3.11 -3.19
CA ARG A 282 20.51 2.12 -3.77
C ARG A 282 19.95 0.71 -3.66
N ARG A 283 19.32 0.36 -2.53
CA ARG A 283 18.67 -0.95 -2.33
C ARG A 283 17.52 -1.13 -3.33
N THR A 284 16.61 -0.17 -3.40
CA THR A 284 15.45 -0.19 -4.28
C THR A 284 15.86 -0.23 -5.77
N GLN A 285 16.83 0.60 -6.18
CA GLN A 285 17.28 0.62 -7.57
C GLN A 285 18.05 -0.65 -8.00
N ARG A 286 18.66 -1.39 -7.06
CA ARG A 286 19.26 -2.72 -7.36
C ARG A 286 18.20 -3.78 -7.73
N LEU A 287 16.97 -3.62 -7.31
CA LEU A 287 15.85 -4.49 -7.71
C LEU A 287 15.44 -4.25 -9.17
N ARG A 288 15.78 -3.11 -9.75
CA ARG A 288 15.29 -2.68 -11.07
C ARG A 288 15.77 -3.61 -12.18
N ARG A 289 14.81 -4.25 -12.83
CA ARG A 289 14.97 -5.10 -14.02
C ARG A 289 14.20 -4.57 -15.22
N VAL A 290 13.32 -3.57 -15.00
CA VAL A 290 12.45 -2.97 -16.02
C VAL A 290 12.83 -1.52 -16.29
N ARG A 291 12.53 -1.04 -17.49
CA ARG A 291 12.75 0.35 -17.90
C ARG A 291 11.58 1.21 -17.45
N ASP A 292 11.78 2.53 -17.38
CA ASP A 292 10.71 3.46 -16.97
C ASP A 292 9.50 3.41 -17.92
N ARG A 293 9.69 3.14 -19.22
CA ARG A 293 8.60 2.98 -20.19
C ARG A 293 7.65 1.84 -19.85
N GLU A 294 8.14 0.79 -19.19
CA GLU A 294 7.34 -0.37 -18.76
C GLU A 294 6.53 -0.04 -17.50
N LEU A 295 7.02 0.91 -16.70
CA LEU A 295 6.31 1.44 -15.52
C LEU A 295 5.35 2.58 -15.85
N ALA A 296 5.54 3.26 -16.99
CA ALA A 296 4.73 4.40 -17.39
C ALA A 296 3.20 4.14 -17.40
N PRO A 297 2.69 2.95 -17.77
CA PRO A 297 1.26 2.65 -17.73
C PRO A 297 0.65 2.63 -16.32
N PHE A 298 1.49 2.44 -15.28
CA PHE A 298 1.06 2.37 -13.89
C PHE A 298 1.06 3.72 -13.18
N PHE A 299 1.37 4.79 -13.89
CA PHE A 299 1.20 6.17 -13.43
C PHE A 299 -0.07 6.78 -14.01
N THR A 300 -0.79 7.54 -13.18
CA THR A 300 -1.80 8.48 -13.66
C THR A 300 -1.26 9.91 -13.64
N PRO A 301 -1.48 10.70 -14.69
CA PRO A 301 -1.15 12.12 -14.70
C PRO A 301 -2.27 13.00 -14.15
N THR A 302 -3.42 12.40 -13.80
CA THR A 302 -4.62 13.12 -13.37
C THR A 302 -4.90 12.81 -11.91
N LEU A 303 -5.04 13.85 -11.09
CA LEU A 303 -5.55 13.72 -9.72
C LEU A 303 -7.07 13.56 -9.79
N SER A 304 -7.57 12.44 -9.31
CA SER A 304 -9.01 12.13 -9.26
C SER A 304 -9.36 11.25 -8.05
N PRO A 305 -8.95 11.61 -6.82
CA PRO A 305 -9.33 10.85 -5.64
C PRO A 305 -10.82 11.01 -5.39
N ALA A 306 -11.57 9.90 -5.36
CA ALA A 306 -13.03 9.94 -5.15
C ALA A 306 -13.42 10.48 -3.77
N MET A 307 -12.53 10.36 -2.78
CA MET A 307 -12.77 10.77 -1.39
C MET A 307 -12.50 12.25 -1.09
N ILE A 308 -11.97 13.02 -2.04
CA ILE A 308 -11.53 14.39 -1.83
C ILE A 308 -11.96 15.25 -3.01
N ASP A 309 -12.74 16.28 -2.73
CA ASP A 309 -13.03 17.31 -3.72
C ASP A 309 -11.79 18.15 -4.01
N LEU A 310 -11.34 18.08 -5.24
CA LEU A 310 -10.18 18.86 -5.66
C LEU A 310 -10.55 20.33 -5.88
N PRO A 311 -9.76 21.26 -5.33
CA PRO A 311 -9.97 22.68 -5.60
C PRO A 311 -9.77 23.01 -7.09
N ALA A 312 -10.48 24.03 -7.59
CA ALA A 312 -10.45 24.42 -9.00
C ALA A 312 -9.03 24.58 -9.60
N PRO A 313 -8.03 25.11 -8.88
CA PRO A 313 -6.65 25.18 -9.39
C PRO A 313 -6.05 23.79 -9.67
N ALA A 314 -6.34 22.77 -8.82
CA ALA A 314 -5.83 21.43 -9.02
C ALA A 314 -6.50 20.75 -10.23
N GLN A 315 -7.81 20.99 -10.44
CA GLN A 315 -8.52 20.52 -11.64
C GLN A 315 -7.94 21.13 -12.93
N THR A 316 -7.58 22.41 -12.90
CA THR A 316 -6.93 23.08 -14.03
C THR A 316 -5.53 22.54 -14.28
N ALA A 317 -4.77 22.30 -13.21
CA ALA A 317 -3.42 21.74 -13.28
C ALA A 317 -3.40 20.33 -13.90
N ASN A 318 -4.45 19.51 -13.69
CA ASN A 318 -4.55 18.17 -14.29
C ASN A 318 -4.30 18.17 -15.80
N ARG A 319 -4.91 19.12 -16.54
CA ARG A 319 -4.75 19.23 -18.00
C ARG A 319 -3.31 19.52 -18.40
N ALA A 320 -2.64 20.39 -17.65
CA ALA A 320 -1.24 20.72 -17.90
C ALA A 320 -0.30 19.55 -17.60
N VAL A 321 -0.52 18.87 -16.47
CA VAL A 321 0.25 17.67 -16.07
C VAL A 321 0.04 16.56 -17.08
N GLU A 322 -1.19 16.31 -17.51
CA GLU A 322 -1.50 15.29 -18.51
C GLU A 322 -0.81 15.58 -19.85
N ALA A 323 -0.89 16.82 -20.33
CA ALA A 323 -0.22 17.22 -21.57
C ALA A 323 1.30 17.06 -21.46
N TYR A 324 1.89 17.47 -20.34
CA TYR A 324 3.31 17.30 -20.07
C TYR A 324 3.70 15.82 -20.01
N TRP A 325 2.95 14.99 -19.26
CA TRP A 325 3.22 13.56 -19.15
C TRP A 325 3.15 12.85 -20.50
N ARG A 326 2.19 13.23 -21.34
CA ARG A 326 2.07 12.69 -22.70
C ARG A 326 3.32 12.93 -23.54
N LEU A 327 4.00 14.06 -23.34
CA LEU A 327 5.28 14.36 -23.98
C LEU A 327 6.43 13.64 -23.28
N ALA A 328 6.53 13.74 -21.96
CA ALA A 328 7.61 13.16 -21.17
C ALA A 328 7.74 11.64 -21.34
N ARG A 329 6.61 10.91 -21.36
CA ARG A 329 6.62 9.45 -21.55
C ARG A 329 7.16 8.99 -22.91
N ARG A 330 7.16 9.86 -23.95
CA ARG A 330 7.79 9.55 -25.24
C ARG A 330 9.30 9.54 -25.16
N ALA A 331 9.85 10.18 -24.14
CA ALA A 331 11.27 10.23 -23.89
C ALA A 331 11.74 9.10 -22.94
N LEU A 332 10.84 8.20 -22.41
CA LEU A 332 11.19 7.05 -21.58
C LEU A 332 11.51 5.83 -22.44
#